data_a0d05d0cb1c1802a7639255ee416ad54
#
_entry.id   a0d05d0cb1c1802a7639255ee416ad54
#
_cell.length_a   1.000
_cell.length_b   1.000
_cell.length_c   1.000
_cell.angle_alpha   90.00
_cell.angle_beta   90.00
_cell.angle_gamma   90.00
#
_symmetry.space_group_name_H-M   'P 1'
#
loop_
_entity.id
_entity.type
_entity.pdbx_description
1 polymer ?
#
loop_
_entity_poly.entity_id
_entity_poly.type
_entity_poly.pdbx_seq_one_letter_code
_entity_poly.pdbx_strand_id
1 'polypeptide(L)'
;MPHPTPSSASNPPQRPRLLALGVLLATLVGCSPSAPEQAEKTLKIAFFGDNTTLVSVDPFQVYWLEHRVLLRNVAESLTDQDPDSGKIIPWLAKSWNISDDALSYTFHLRDDVTFSNGERFDAHAVKTAFDSDKAFARELPATFGATYLAGYDHAEVLDDFTVKLVLSRPNAGFLQATSTTNLAILAPASYQLTAKQRSLGQIIGTGPFVLEHYTPESGARLTRRTGYHWASSNMKNKADAHLDAVDISYIAEESVRNGLFLQGKVDVLWPRNPFSEVDLKLYQSKGATIQSRALPGPALNLYPNTRNGRVLADKKVRQALLKSIDRKSYASTVYNADFPVVTGVYDSTTPYFKAQGDKLAYDAADAARLLDEAGWVPAADGYRHKDGKRLSLAYNINGSETAGDVLVQDQLRKVGIDLKLNVVTRAEWTAANAQGNYDLTSTYMTRADPIILQTILDPRSANSSTLATNTYEPATLNRATALFDAGITATQTEQRAKAYGDLQDLLVDEASAFPIYERVWQAATAARVKNFHWTAEGFAFLGDIEVGTP
;
A
#
# COMPACT_ATOMS: atom_id res chain seq x y z
N MET A 1 53.12 -43.62 4.11
CA MET A 1 54.61 -43.76 3.88
C MET A 1 55.00 -42.56 3.01
N PRO A 2 56.17 -41.92 3.23
CA PRO A 2 56.57 -41.25 4.46
C PRO A 2 56.91 -39.76 4.21
N HIS A 3 56.92 -39.03 5.30
CA HIS A 3 57.62 -37.73 5.42
C HIS A 3 59.12 -37.84 5.19
N PRO A 4 59.83 -36.73 4.90
CA PRO A 4 60.68 -36.24 5.97
C PRO A 4 60.75 -34.75 6.17
N THR A 5 61.07 -34.39 7.38
CA THR A 5 61.44 -33.12 7.99
C THR A 5 62.98 -32.87 7.84
N PRO A 6 63.61 -31.93 8.56
CA PRO A 6 64.03 -30.57 8.15
C PRO A 6 65.54 -30.33 8.30
N SER A 7 66.10 -29.20 7.96
CA SER A 7 67.37 -28.70 8.50
C SER A 7 67.49 -27.19 8.33
N SER A 8 67.56 -26.44 9.34
CA SER A 8 68.59 -26.01 10.30
C SER A 8 69.59 -25.00 9.75
N ALA A 9 69.49 -23.79 10.36
CA ALA A 9 70.54 -22.95 10.91
C ALA A 9 71.61 -22.26 9.99
N SER A 10 71.69 -20.94 10.14
CA SER A 10 72.90 -20.31 10.75
C SER A 10 72.84 -18.76 10.65
N ASN A 11 72.92 -18.08 11.79
CA ASN A 11 73.53 -16.75 11.96
C ASN A 11 75.05 -16.95 12.11
N PRO A 12 75.96 -15.93 12.05
CA PRO A 12 75.98 -14.51 12.30
C PRO A 12 76.98 -13.73 11.35
N PRO A 13 77.62 -12.54 11.63
CA PRO A 13 77.84 -11.81 12.87
C PRO A 13 77.66 -10.26 12.79
N GLN A 14 77.61 -9.64 13.94
CA GLN A 14 77.72 -8.21 14.20
C GLN A 14 79.14 -7.63 13.98
N ARG A 15 79.21 -6.31 13.62
CA ARG A 15 80.21 -5.31 14.06
C ARG A 15 79.92 -3.88 13.52
N PRO A 16 80.58 -2.75 13.93
CA PRO A 16 80.11 -1.91 15.03
C PRO A 16 79.86 -0.43 14.64
N ARG A 17 79.36 0.28 15.62
CA ARG A 17 79.06 1.72 15.75
C ARG A 17 80.00 2.71 15.04
N LEU A 18 79.35 3.74 14.43
CA LEU A 18 79.93 5.10 14.36
C LEU A 18 78.81 6.13 14.58
N LEU A 19 79.01 6.95 15.63
CA LEU A 19 78.16 8.12 15.93
C LEU A 19 78.36 9.18 14.86
N ALA A 20 77.25 9.71 14.30
CA ALA A 20 77.24 11.00 13.65
C ALA A 20 76.08 11.82 14.23
N LEU A 21 76.43 12.90 14.89
CA LEU A 21 75.55 13.92 15.46
C LEU A 21 74.97 14.76 14.31
N GLY A 22 73.69 14.57 13.97
CA GLY A 22 72.96 15.37 12.99
C GLY A 22 71.85 16.18 13.68
N VAL A 23 71.95 17.49 13.63
CA VAL A 23 70.98 18.44 14.15
C VAL A 23 69.64 18.28 13.43
N LEU A 24 68.61 17.86 14.14
CA LEU A 24 67.27 17.73 13.59
C LEU A 24 66.52 19.06 13.78
N LEU A 25 66.37 19.83 12.69
CA LEU A 25 65.39 20.92 12.63
C LEU A 25 63.99 20.31 12.68
N ALA A 26 63.31 20.42 13.81
CA ALA A 26 61.87 20.06 13.94
C ALA A 26 61.01 21.10 13.23
N THR A 27 60.58 20.77 12.01
CA THR A 27 59.46 21.46 11.36
C THR A 27 58.17 21.00 12.05
N LEU A 28 57.61 21.86 12.89
CA LEU A 28 56.23 21.74 13.40
C LEU A 28 55.26 21.84 12.23
N VAL A 29 54.94 20.72 11.63
CA VAL A 29 53.73 20.62 10.79
C VAL A 29 52.56 20.68 11.77
N GLY A 30 51.93 21.83 11.88
CA GLY A 30 50.69 22.04 12.60
C GLY A 30 49.62 21.14 11.97
N CYS A 31 49.25 20.06 12.66
CA CYS A 31 47.96 19.38 12.42
C CYS A 31 46.88 20.40 12.80
N SER A 32 46.33 21.10 11.81
CA SER A 32 45.03 21.74 11.97
C SER A 32 44.05 20.64 12.38
N PRO A 33 43.32 20.75 13.49
CA PRO A 33 42.26 19.81 13.75
C PRO A 33 41.29 19.92 12.58
N SER A 34 41.13 18.82 11.80
CA SER A 34 40.02 18.70 10.88
C SER A 34 38.76 18.98 11.70
N ALA A 35 37.92 19.90 11.21
CA ALA A 35 36.62 20.14 11.79
C ALA A 35 35.94 18.76 11.97
N PRO A 36 35.26 18.49 13.08
CA PRO A 36 34.58 17.22 13.27
C PRO A 36 33.67 17.00 12.07
N GLU A 37 33.91 15.91 11.36
CA GLU A 37 33.06 15.49 10.25
C GLU A 37 31.63 15.37 10.80
N GLN A 38 30.75 16.24 10.32
CA GLN A 38 29.39 16.30 10.84
C GLN A 38 28.72 14.95 10.54
N ALA A 39 28.35 14.21 11.57
CA ALA A 39 27.78 12.89 11.39
C ALA A 39 26.58 12.95 10.43
N GLU A 40 26.57 12.07 9.42
CA GLU A 40 25.53 11.98 8.42
C GLU A 40 24.14 11.86 9.06
N LYS A 41 23.22 12.71 8.67
CA LYS A 41 21.83 12.69 9.15
C LYS A 41 21.05 11.61 8.41
N THR A 42 21.24 10.37 8.82
CA THR A 42 20.58 9.20 8.21
C THR A 42 19.37 8.77 9.02
N LEU A 43 18.21 8.66 8.36
CA LEU A 43 17.00 8.02 8.89
C LEU A 43 17.05 6.53 8.58
N LYS A 44 16.86 5.67 9.58
CA LYS A 44 16.85 4.21 9.42
C LYS A 44 15.45 3.66 9.64
N ILE A 45 14.90 2.99 8.62
CA ILE A 45 13.55 2.44 8.62
C ILE A 45 13.61 0.91 8.52
N ALA A 46 12.91 0.20 9.41
CA ALA A 46 12.69 -1.23 9.29
C ALA A 46 11.23 -1.50 8.87
N PHE A 47 11.06 -1.98 7.64
CA PHE A 47 9.79 -2.48 7.13
C PHE A 47 9.67 -4.00 7.29
N PHE A 48 8.44 -4.49 7.31
CA PHE A 48 8.17 -5.90 7.07
C PHE A 48 8.56 -6.26 5.63
N GLY A 49 9.23 -7.39 5.44
CA GLY A 49 9.66 -7.84 4.14
C GLY A 49 9.85 -9.34 4.09
N ASP A 50 8.83 -10.05 3.63
CA ASP A 50 8.88 -11.47 3.28
C ASP A 50 8.52 -11.71 1.82
N ASN A 51 8.44 -10.64 1.05
CA ASN A 51 7.93 -10.68 -0.32
C ASN A 51 8.99 -11.24 -1.26
N THR A 52 8.72 -12.40 -1.82
CA THR A 52 9.53 -13.03 -2.88
C THR A 52 8.93 -12.81 -4.27
N THR A 53 7.71 -12.24 -4.34
CA THR A 53 6.97 -12.03 -5.58
C THR A 53 6.46 -10.59 -5.69
N LEU A 54 6.29 -10.09 -6.90
CA LEU A 54 5.81 -8.74 -7.21
C LEU A 54 6.67 -7.62 -6.58
N VAL A 55 7.95 -7.92 -6.32
CA VAL A 55 8.90 -6.97 -5.75
C VAL A 55 9.43 -6.10 -6.87
N SER A 56 9.20 -4.79 -6.78
CA SER A 56 9.60 -3.83 -7.79
C SER A 56 9.69 -2.43 -7.19
N VAL A 57 10.66 -1.64 -7.67
CA VAL A 57 10.72 -0.19 -7.47
C VAL A 57 10.56 0.59 -8.78
N ASP A 58 10.00 -0.04 -9.81
CA ASP A 58 9.46 0.66 -10.98
C ASP A 58 8.04 1.15 -10.61
N PRO A 59 7.71 2.44 -10.77
CA PRO A 59 6.41 2.99 -10.41
C PRO A 59 5.23 2.19 -10.95
N PHE A 60 5.25 1.86 -12.24
CA PHE A 60 4.12 1.17 -12.87
C PHE A 60 3.95 -0.28 -12.41
N GLN A 61 5.04 -0.93 -11.97
CA GLN A 61 5.04 -2.34 -11.54
C GLN A 61 4.88 -2.51 -10.02
N VAL A 62 5.13 -1.46 -9.23
CA VAL A 62 5.15 -1.56 -7.77
C VAL A 62 3.78 -1.96 -7.23
N TYR A 63 3.76 -2.99 -6.37
CA TYR A 63 2.56 -3.48 -5.72
C TYR A 63 2.56 -3.19 -4.21
N TRP A 64 3.67 -3.51 -3.52
CA TRP A 64 3.75 -3.47 -2.08
C TRP A 64 3.89 -2.05 -1.53
N LEU A 65 3.18 -1.78 -0.42
CA LEU A 65 3.13 -0.46 0.20
C LEU A 65 4.51 0.04 0.64
N GLU A 66 5.34 -0.85 1.17
CA GLU A 66 6.69 -0.55 1.66
C GLU A 66 7.58 0.02 0.53
N HIS A 67 7.46 -0.53 -0.67
CA HIS A 67 8.18 -0.04 -1.85
C HIS A 67 7.57 1.25 -2.41
N ARG A 68 6.25 1.44 -2.28
CA ARG A 68 5.57 2.68 -2.68
C ARG A 68 5.96 3.85 -1.79
N VAL A 69 6.22 3.61 -0.48
CA VAL A 69 6.79 4.64 0.43
C VAL A 69 8.14 5.13 -0.09
N LEU A 70 9.03 4.20 -0.47
CA LEU A 70 10.33 4.54 -1.07
C LEU A 70 10.15 5.37 -2.33
N LEU A 71 9.35 4.86 -3.28
CA LEU A 71 9.16 5.47 -4.60
C LEU A 71 8.55 6.86 -4.53
N ARG A 72 7.62 7.11 -3.59
CA ARG A 72 7.00 8.42 -3.41
C ARG A 72 8.01 9.54 -3.16
N ASN A 73 9.20 9.20 -2.66
CA ASN A 73 10.26 10.14 -2.34
C ASN A 73 11.38 10.18 -3.40
N VAL A 74 11.30 9.32 -4.43
CA VAL A 74 12.26 9.25 -5.54
C VAL A 74 11.65 9.76 -6.84
N ALA A 75 10.39 9.42 -7.11
CA ALA A 75 9.67 9.80 -8.33
C ALA A 75 8.33 10.45 -7.99
N GLU A 76 8.03 11.54 -8.65
CA GLU A 76 6.86 12.36 -8.38
C GLU A 76 5.81 12.25 -9.48
N SER A 77 4.60 12.66 -9.16
CA SER A 77 3.41 12.52 -10.01
C SER A 77 2.94 13.89 -10.52
N LEU A 78 2.11 13.92 -11.55
CA LEU A 78 1.59 15.18 -12.11
C LEU A 78 0.82 16.00 -11.07
N THR A 79 0.05 15.32 -10.24
CA THR A 79 -0.74 15.94 -9.16
C THR A 79 -0.39 15.28 -7.83
N ASP A 80 -0.83 15.89 -6.73
CA ASP A 80 -0.83 15.28 -5.41
C ASP A 80 -2.27 15.22 -4.88
N GLN A 81 -2.46 14.51 -3.78
CA GLN A 81 -3.76 14.40 -3.12
C GLN A 81 -3.63 14.84 -1.66
N ASP A 82 -4.47 15.76 -1.25
CA ASP A 82 -4.53 16.22 0.13
C ASP A 82 -5.00 15.08 1.06
N PRO A 83 -4.23 14.74 2.12
CA PRO A 83 -4.52 13.59 2.95
C PRO A 83 -5.79 13.71 3.80
N ASP A 84 -6.26 14.92 4.08
CA ASP A 84 -7.38 15.16 4.97
C ASP A 84 -8.70 15.32 4.20
N SER A 85 -8.67 16.07 3.10
CA SER A 85 -9.86 16.32 2.28
C SER A 85 -10.04 15.37 1.09
N GLY A 86 -8.99 14.63 0.72
CA GLY A 86 -8.97 13.79 -0.49
C GLY A 86 -8.95 14.58 -1.81
N LYS A 87 -8.87 15.92 -1.77
CA LYS A 87 -8.83 16.77 -2.98
C LYS A 87 -7.53 16.61 -3.73
N ILE A 88 -7.61 16.59 -5.06
CA ILE A 88 -6.43 16.61 -5.91
C ILE A 88 -5.90 18.04 -5.99
N ILE A 89 -4.60 18.19 -5.80
CA ILE A 89 -3.88 19.45 -5.75
C ILE A 89 -2.70 19.47 -6.73
N PRO A 90 -2.21 20.63 -7.15
CA PRO A 90 -1.05 20.75 -8.04
C PRO A 90 0.23 20.15 -7.45
N TRP A 91 1.07 19.57 -8.35
CA TRP A 91 2.45 19.19 -8.03
C TRP A 91 3.37 19.44 -9.22
N LEU A 92 3.76 18.39 -10.04
CA LEU A 92 4.52 18.61 -11.26
C LEU A 92 3.71 19.34 -12.34
N ALA A 93 2.39 19.24 -12.30
CA ALA A 93 1.47 20.12 -13.02
C ALA A 93 1.02 21.27 -12.10
N LYS A 94 1.13 22.51 -12.60
CA LYS A 94 0.65 23.74 -11.92
C LYS A 94 -0.87 23.83 -11.90
N SER A 95 -1.52 23.31 -12.95
CA SER A 95 -2.97 23.30 -13.13
C SER A 95 -3.36 22.31 -14.22
N TRP A 96 -4.67 22.08 -14.36
CA TRP A 96 -5.23 21.23 -15.42
C TRP A 96 -6.63 21.67 -15.80
N ASN A 97 -7.04 21.27 -17.01
CA ASN A 97 -8.40 21.38 -17.49
C ASN A 97 -8.93 20.01 -17.89
N ILE A 98 -10.19 19.74 -17.59
CA ILE A 98 -10.88 18.50 -17.94
C ILE A 98 -11.93 18.88 -18.99
N SER A 99 -12.01 18.13 -20.10
CA SER A 99 -13.05 18.34 -21.11
C SER A 99 -14.45 17.98 -20.55
N ASP A 100 -15.49 18.61 -21.09
CA ASP A 100 -16.87 18.41 -20.62
C ASP A 100 -17.33 16.94 -20.71
N ASP A 101 -16.80 16.21 -21.67
CA ASP A 101 -17.04 14.77 -21.87
C ASP A 101 -16.16 13.86 -21.03
N ALA A 102 -15.26 14.43 -20.21
CA ALA A 102 -14.27 13.72 -19.40
C ALA A 102 -13.35 12.76 -20.20
N LEU A 103 -13.19 13.02 -21.50
CA LEU A 103 -12.31 12.23 -22.36
C LEU A 103 -10.91 12.80 -22.51
N SER A 104 -10.65 14.01 -22.00
CA SER A 104 -9.30 14.55 -22.04
C SER A 104 -8.97 15.39 -20.81
N TYR A 105 -7.69 15.33 -20.42
CA TYR A 105 -7.09 16.05 -19.30
C TYR A 105 -5.89 16.83 -19.83
N THR A 106 -5.96 18.16 -19.86
CA THR A 106 -4.85 19.00 -20.28
C THR A 106 -4.12 19.51 -19.06
N PHE A 107 -2.85 19.13 -18.89
CA PHE A 107 -2.00 19.53 -17.77
C PHE A 107 -1.03 20.64 -18.20
N HIS A 108 -0.94 21.69 -17.39
CA HIS A 108 0.04 22.76 -17.51
C HIS A 108 1.18 22.48 -16.53
N LEU A 109 2.33 22.12 -17.04
CA LEU A 109 3.46 21.62 -16.27
C LEU A 109 4.28 22.76 -15.66
N ARG A 110 5.06 22.43 -14.63
CA ARG A 110 6.12 23.27 -14.10
C ARG A 110 7.28 23.32 -15.11
N ASP A 111 8.00 24.43 -15.11
CA ASP A 111 9.15 24.71 -16.00
C ASP A 111 10.50 24.77 -15.25
N ASP A 112 10.44 24.57 -13.91
CA ASP A 112 11.57 24.62 -13.00
C ASP A 112 12.00 23.25 -12.47
N VAL A 113 11.48 22.14 -13.03
CA VAL A 113 11.75 20.78 -12.59
C VAL A 113 12.79 20.10 -13.46
N THR A 114 13.70 19.35 -12.82
CA THR A 114 14.64 18.46 -13.51
C THR A 114 14.61 17.07 -12.90
N PHE A 115 15.02 16.08 -13.67
CA PHE A 115 15.30 14.74 -13.16
C PHE A 115 16.66 14.69 -12.43
N SER A 116 16.91 13.64 -11.66
CA SER A 116 18.14 13.51 -10.87
C SER A 116 19.42 13.38 -11.72
N ASN A 117 19.29 13.06 -13.01
CA ASN A 117 20.38 13.04 -13.98
C ASN A 117 20.58 14.39 -14.71
N GLY A 118 19.81 15.42 -14.38
CA GLY A 118 19.88 16.75 -14.99
C GLY A 118 19.00 16.95 -16.23
N GLU A 119 18.34 15.89 -16.74
CA GLU A 119 17.36 16.04 -17.82
C GLU A 119 16.20 16.93 -17.36
N ARG A 120 15.64 17.70 -18.30
CA ARG A 120 14.49 18.58 -18.05
C ARG A 120 13.21 17.77 -17.97
N PHE A 121 12.34 18.11 -17.02
CA PHE A 121 10.97 17.62 -16.99
C PHE A 121 10.10 18.50 -17.91
N ASP A 122 9.46 17.90 -18.89
CA ASP A 122 8.60 18.58 -19.87
C ASP A 122 7.45 17.67 -20.37
N ALA A 123 6.67 18.18 -21.31
CA ALA A 123 5.53 17.45 -21.89
C ALA A 123 5.97 16.18 -22.67
N HIS A 124 7.17 16.17 -23.24
CA HIS A 124 7.70 14.97 -23.92
C HIS A 124 8.04 13.86 -22.92
N ALA A 125 8.59 14.22 -21.76
CA ALA A 125 8.85 13.24 -20.69
C ALA A 125 7.55 12.62 -20.17
N VAL A 126 6.50 13.42 -19.95
CA VAL A 126 5.17 12.91 -19.55
C VAL A 126 4.59 11.99 -20.62
N LYS A 127 4.62 12.40 -21.90
CA LYS A 127 4.14 11.54 -23.00
C LYS A 127 4.91 10.23 -23.05
N THR A 128 6.24 10.27 -22.93
CA THR A 128 7.07 9.06 -22.92
C THR A 128 6.68 8.12 -21.78
N ALA A 129 6.44 8.65 -20.59
CA ALA A 129 6.02 7.86 -19.43
C ALA A 129 4.68 7.14 -19.69
N PHE A 130 3.64 7.89 -20.01
CA PHE A 130 2.29 7.34 -20.18
C PHE A 130 2.19 6.37 -21.38
N ASP A 131 2.84 6.67 -22.50
CA ASP A 131 2.83 5.79 -23.66
C ASP A 131 3.61 4.49 -23.42
N SER A 132 4.74 4.57 -22.69
CA SER A 132 5.52 3.40 -22.28
C SER A 132 4.75 2.51 -21.31
N ASP A 133 4.08 3.12 -20.32
CA ASP A 133 3.25 2.40 -19.36
C ASP A 133 2.05 1.73 -20.05
N LYS A 134 1.43 2.39 -21.03
CA LYS A 134 0.37 1.78 -21.86
C LYS A 134 0.89 0.59 -22.65
N ALA A 135 2.06 0.70 -23.25
CA ALA A 135 2.67 -0.40 -23.98
C ALA A 135 2.93 -1.59 -23.05
N PHE A 136 3.49 -1.34 -21.88
CA PHE A 136 3.75 -2.36 -20.87
C PHE A 136 2.45 -3.00 -20.33
N ALA A 137 1.39 -2.21 -20.11
CA ALA A 137 0.08 -2.71 -19.68
C ALA A 137 -0.57 -3.67 -20.69
N ARG A 138 -0.26 -3.53 -21.99
CA ARG A 138 -0.73 -4.47 -23.03
C ARG A 138 -0.03 -5.82 -22.94
N GLU A 139 1.24 -5.83 -22.56
CA GLU A 139 2.02 -7.05 -22.38
C GLU A 139 1.68 -7.76 -21.07
N LEU A 140 1.48 -7.00 -19.98
CA LEU A 140 1.18 -7.48 -18.63
C LEU A 140 -0.03 -6.75 -18.01
N PRO A 141 -1.25 -7.07 -18.46
CA PRO A 141 -2.46 -6.36 -18.04
C PRO A 141 -2.82 -6.54 -16.55
N ALA A 142 -2.25 -7.55 -15.90
CA ALA A 142 -2.43 -7.79 -14.46
C ALA A 142 -1.51 -6.92 -13.57
N THR A 143 -0.68 -6.05 -14.15
CA THR A 143 0.16 -5.12 -13.40
C THR A 143 -0.70 -4.11 -12.66
N PHE A 144 -0.33 -3.79 -11.41
CA PHE A 144 -1.14 -2.91 -10.57
C PHE A 144 -1.29 -1.51 -11.17
N GLY A 145 -0.23 -0.96 -11.79
CA GLY A 145 -0.26 0.31 -12.52
C GLY A 145 -1.32 0.35 -13.64
N ALA A 146 -1.61 -0.77 -14.28
CA ALA A 146 -2.62 -0.84 -15.33
C ALA A 146 -4.03 -0.47 -14.84
N THR A 147 -4.33 -0.69 -13.56
CA THR A 147 -5.62 -0.31 -12.96
C THR A 147 -5.79 1.21 -12.87
N TYR A 148 -4.69 1.94 -12.70
CA TYR A 148 -4.68 3.42 -12.66
C TYR A 148 -4.73 4.02 -14.06
N LEU A 149 -4.15 3.33 -15.05
CA LEU A 149 -4.10 3.77 -16.46
C LEU A 149 -5.39 3.43 -17.26
N ALA A 150 -6.39 2.86 -16.58
CA ALA A 150 -7.62 2.40 -17.23
C ALA A 150 -8.31 3.51 -18.05
N GLY A 151 -8.52 3.23 -19.34
CA GLY A 151 -9.12 4.18 -20.28
C GLY A 151 -8.11 5.09 -21.00
N TYR A 152 -6.86 5.21 -20.57
CA TYR A 152 -5.86 6.01 -21.27
C TYR A 152 -5.64 5.52 -22.71
N ASP A 153 -5.68 6.45 -23.65
CA ASP A 153 -5.45 6.16 -25.08
C ASP A 153 -4.10 6.68 -25.57
N HIS A 154 -3.87 7.98 -25.52
CA HIS A 154 -2.60 8.56 -25.94
C HIS A 154 -2.37 9.94 -25.30
N ALA A 155 -1.15 10.46 -25.44
CA ALA A 155 -0.78 11.82 -25.05
C ALA A 155 -0.45 12.67 -26.26
N GLU A 156 -0.95 13.92 -26.27
CA GLU A 156 -0.63 14.96 -27.24
C GLU A 156 0.24 16.02 -26.56
N VAL A 157 1.42 16.30 -27.11
CA VAL A 157 2.25 17.43 -26.68
C VAL A 157 1.76 18.69 -27.41
N LEU A 158 1.23 19.65 -26.67
CA LEU A 158 0.73 20.90 -27.23
C LEU A 158 1.82 21.97 -27.30
N ASP A 159 2.67 22.00 -26.28
CA ASP A 159 3.93 22.75 -26.22
C ASP A 159 4.86 22.10 -25.17
N ASP A 160 6.05 22.66 -24.93
CA ASP A 160 7.04 22.10 -24.00
C ASP A 160 6.50 21.82 -22.60
N PHE A 161 5.50 22.58 -22.15
CA PHE A 161 4.92 22.52 -20.81
C PHE A 161 3.42 22.29 -20.77
N THR A 162 2.83 21.91 -21.90
CA THR A 162 1.40 21.59 -21.97
C THR A 162 1.21 20.23 -22.64
N VAL A 163 0.68 19.28 -21.89
CA VAL A 163 0.38 17.93 -22.37
C VAL A 163 -1.09 17.62 -22.17
N LYS A 164 -1.71 17.02 -23.18
CA LYS A 164 -3.09 16.55 -23.14
C LYS A 164 -3.10 15.03 -23.12
N LEU A 165 -3.67 14.45 -22.07
CA LEU A 165 -3.89 13.01 -21.94
C LEU A 165 -5.31 12.70 -22.41
N VAL A 166 -5.43 11.82 -23.41
CA VAL A 166 -6.70 11.45 -24.04
C VAL A 166 -7.13 10.08 -23.57
N LEU A 167 -8.40 9.94 -23.24
CA LEU A 167 -9.03 8.70 -22.81
C LEU A 167 -9.96 8.15 -23.89
N SER A 168 -10.03 6.84 -24.01
CA SER A 168 -10.98 6.12 -24.90
C SER A 168 -12.39 5.99 -24.33
N ARG A 169 -12.55 6.29 -23.03
CA ARG A 169 -13.81 6.29 -22.29
C ARG A 169 -13.70 7.21 -21.07
N PRO A 170 -14.78 7.83 -20.60
CA PRO A 170 -14.75 8.68 -19.41
C PRO A 170 -14.24 7.92 -18.18
N ASN A 171 -13.39 8.56 -17.38
CA ASN A 171 -12.87 8.03 -16.13
C ASN A 171 -12.62 9.17 -15.13
N ALA A 172 -13.59 9.48 -14.30
CA ALA A 172 -13.47 10.53 -13.27
C ALA A 172 -12.41 10.22 -12.21
N GLY A 173 -12.01 8.96 -12.04
CA GLY A 173 -10.90 8.55 -11.18
C GLY A 173 -9.52 8.76 -11.81
N PHE A 174 -9.43 9.18 -13.09
CA PHE A 174 -8.15 9.36 -13.78
C PHE A 174 -7.33 10.50 -13.19
N LEU A 175 -7.98 11.61 -12.80
CA LEU A 175 -7.27 12.70 -12.14
C LEU A 175 -6.63 12.25 -10.81
N GLN A 176 -7.32 11.42 -10.02
CA GLN A 176 -6.71 10.81 -8.82
C GLN A 176 -5.56 9.88 -9.20
N ALA A 177 -5.69 9.11 -10.28
CA ALA A 177 -4.61 8.24 -10.74
C ALA A 177 -3.32 9.00 -11.02
N THR A 178 -3.38 10.24 -11.55
CA THR A 178 -2.22 11.10 -11.78
C THR A 178 -1.55 11.63 -10.50
N SER A 179 -2.11 11.36 -9.31
CA SER A 179 -1.50 11.68 -8.02
C SER A 179 -0.79 10.49 -7.37
N THR A 180 -0.92 9.31 -7.95
CA THR A 180 -0.41 8.06 -7.34
C THR A 180 1.04 7.80 -7.69
N THR A 181 1.74 7.12 -6.80
CA THR A 181 3.10 6.62 -7.04
C THR A 181 3.17 5.71 -8.28
N ASN A 182 2.06 5.02 -8.61
CA ASN A 182 2.04 4.11 -9.75
C ASN A 182 2.03 4.80 -11.13
N LEU A 183 1.70 6.09 -11.19
CA LEU A 183 1.83 6.91 -12.40
C LEU A 183 2.83 8.07 -12.19
N ALA A 184 3.84 7.86 -11.34
CA ALA A 184 4.94 8.79 -11.18
C ALA A 184 5.80 8.84 -12.46
N ILE A 185 6.31 10.02 -12.78
CA ILE A 185 7.05 10.27 -14.01
C ILE A 185 8.54 9.99 -13.80
N LEU A 186 9.10 9.10 -14.60
CA LEU A 186 10.54 8.86 -14.69
C LEU A 186 11.14 9.63 -15.87
N ALA A 187 12.45 9.86 -15.82
CA ALA A 187 13.19 10.42 -16.95
C ALA A 187 13.06 9.54 -18.21
N PRO A 188 13.01 10.11 -19.41
CA PRO A 188 12.98 9.36 -20.68
C PRO A 188 14.08 8.30 -20.77
N ALA A 189 15.27 8.55 -20.22
CA ALA A 189 16.35 7.58 -20.14
C ALA A 189 15.98 6.29 -19.39
N SER A 190 15.12 6.36 -18.37
CA SER A 190 14.64 5.16 -17.63
C SER A 190 13.80 4.25 -18.52
N TYR A 191 13.04 4.79 -19.46
CA TYR A 191 12.19 4.01 -20.36
C TYR A 191 12.96 3.35 -21.51
N GLN A 192 14.24 3.68 -21.70
CA GLN A 192 15.15 2.94 -22.59
C GLN A 192 15.62 1.62 -21.96
N LEU A 193 15.45 1.47 -20.66
CA LEU A 193 15.77 0.25 -19.92
C LEU A 193 14.59 -0.72 -19.95
N THR A 194 14.91 -2.01 -19.81
CA THR A 194 13.87 -3.03 -19.67
C THR A 194 13.07 -2.84 -18.38
N ALA A 195 11.81 -3.28 -18.37
CA ALA A 195 10.98 -3.29 -17.17
C ALA A 195 11.65 -4.01 -15.98
N LYS A 196 12.42 -5.09 -16.26
CA LYS A 196 13.21 -5.80 -15.26
C LYS A 196 14.33 -4.94 -14.66
N GLN A 197 15.04 -4.16 -15.46
CA GLN A 197 16.07 -3.26 -14.96
C GLN A 197 15.49 -2.16 -14.09
N ARG A 198 14.37 -1.55 -14.51
CA ARG A 198 13.66 -0.56 -13.69
C ARG A 198 13.14 -1.17 -12.38
N SER A 199 12.58 -2.36 -12.42
CA SER A 199 12.11 -3.05 -11.21
C SER A 199 13.20 -3.31 -10.18
N LEU A 200 14.46 -3.36 -10.61
CA LEU A 200 15.66 -3.54 -9.79
C LEU A 200 16.35 -2.22 -9.41
N GLY A 201 15.69 -1.09 -9.58
CA GLY A 201 16.15 0.21 -9.09
C GLY A 201 16.90 1.08 -10.10
N GLN A 202 17.01 0.67 -11.37
CA GLN A 202 17.58 1.55 -12.40
C GLN A 202 16.52 2.56 -12.86
N ILE A 203 16.21 3.51 -11.99
CA ILE A 203 15.19 4.54 -12.18
C ILE A 203 15.76 5.93 -11.91
N ILE A 204 15.27 6.92 -12.64
CA ILE A 204 15.68 8.32 -12.54
C ILE A 204 14.39 9.14 -12.36
N GLY A 205 14.20 9.71 -11.18
CA GLY A 205 13.01 10.46 -10.83
C GLY A 205 13.29 11.94 -10.58
N THR A 206 12.25 12.66 -10.16
CA THR A 206 12.26 14.10 -9.85
C THR A 206 12.30 14.38 -8.35
N GLY A 207 12.18 13.37 -7.50
CA GLY A 207 11.96 13.51 -6.06
C GLY A 207 13.12 14.11 -5.27
N PRO A 208 12.90 14.40 -3.97
CA PRO A 208 13.90 14.98 -3.05
C PRO A 208 15.03 14.00 -2.70
N PHE A 209 14.91 12.74 -3.08
CA PHE A 209 15.95 11.72 -2.92
C PHE A 209 16.24 11.00 -4.23
N VAL A 210 17.46 10.48 -4.32
CA VAL A 210 17.93 9.60 -5.39
C VAL A 210 18.05 8.18 -4.83
N LEU A 211 17.57 7.19 -5.55
CA LEU A 211 17.78 5.79 -5.21
C LEU A 211 19.23 5.39 -5.56
N GLU A 212 20.07 5.31 -4.53
CA GLU A 212 21.48 4.96 -4.69
C GLU A 212 21.66 3.45 -4.82
N HIS A 213 20.94 2.69 -3.97
CA HIS A 213 21.05 1.24 -3.95
C HIS A 213 19.70 0.60 -3.61
N TYR A 214 19.40 -0.53 -4.28
CA TYR A 214 18.22 -1.34 -4.00
C TYR A 214 18.53 -2.83 -4.17
N THR A 215 18.22 -3.59 -3.14
CA THR A 215 18.26 -5.05 -3.16
C THR A 215 16.87 -5.56 -2.71
N PRO A 216 16.12 -6.24 -3.58
CA PRO A 216 14.73 -6.59 -3.36
C PRO A 216 14.38 -7.20 -2.01
N GLU A 217 15.21 -8.09 -1.49
CA GLU A 217 14.95 -8.85 -0.26
C GLU A 217 15.63 -8.28 0.99
N SER A 218 16.45 -7.24 0.86
CA SER A 218 17.21 -6.70 1.99
C SER A 218 16.95 -5.23 2.29
N GLY A 219 16.79 -4.38 1.27
CA GLY A 219 16.54 -2.97 1.53
C GLY A 219 16.99 -2.04 0.42
N ALA A 220 17.07 -0.76 0.77
CA ALA A 220 17.44 0.32 -0.12
C ALA A 220 18.17 1.43 0.63
N ARG A 221 18.99 2.19 -0.10
CA ARG A 221 19.55 3.46 0.34
C ARG A 221 19.10 4.56 -0.59
N LEU A 222 18.57 5.62 0.00
CA LEU A 222 18.25 6.87 -0.66
C LEU A 222 19.24 7.93 -0.21
N THR A 223 19.74 8.74 -1.13
CA THR A 223 20.61 9.90 -0.84
C THR A 223 19.89 11.19 -1.19
N ARG A 224 20.16 12.26 -0.41
CA ARG A 224 19.55 13.57 -0.65
C ARG A 224 19.92 14.08 -2.03
N ARG A 225 18.91 14.56 -2.74
CA ARG A 225 19.09 15.36 -3.95
C ARG A 225 19.31 16.82 -3.58
N THR A 226 20.33 17.45 -4.14
CA THR A 226 20.57 18.89 -4.00
C THR A 226 19.84 19.70 -5.06
N GLY A 227 19.38 20.90 -4.70
CA GLY A 227 18.66 21.81 -5.60
C GLY A 227 17.18 21.49 -5.80
N TYR A 228 16.61 20.64 -4.97
CA TYR A 228 15.18 20.34 -4.99
C TYR A 228 14.35 21.51 -4.41
N HIS A 229 13.37 22.03 -5.16
CA HIS A 229 12.56 23.19 -4.74
C HIS A 229 11.13 23.20 -5.30
N TRP A 230 10.61 22.07 -5.81
CA TRP A 230 9.26 21.95 -6.40
C TRP A 230 8.33 21.05 -5.59
N ALA A 231 8.53 20.99 -4.28
CA ALA A 231 7.72 20.19 -3.37
C ALA A 231 6.22 20.54 -3.48
N SER A 232 5.38 19.52 -3.41
CA SER A 232 3.92 19.65 -3.30
C SER A 232 3.53 20.53 -2.11
N SER A 233 2.33 21.14 -2.17
CA SER A 233 1.81 21.94 -1.04
C SER A 233 1.60 21.11 0.24
N ASN A 234 1.42 19.80 0.13
CA ASN A 234 1.33 18.89 1.28
C ASN A 234 2.66 18.77 2.05
N MET A 235 3.80 18.94 1.38
CA MET A 235 5.10 18.93 2.04
C MET A 235 5.35 20.25 2.75
N LYS A 236 5.86 20.18 3.99
CA LYS A 236 6.23 21.37 4.79
C LYS A 236 7.55 21.96 4.31
N ASN A 237 8.54 21.12 4.06
CA ASN A 237 9.82 21.51 3.51
C ASN A 237 9.70 21.75 2.00
N LYS A 238 10.07 22.96 1.54
CA LYS A 238 10.01 23.37 0.12
C LYS A 238 11.40 23.40 -0.56
N ALA A 239 12.41 22.92 0.14
CA ALA A 239 13.80 22.89 -0.31
C ALA A 239 14.37 21.47 -0.22
N ASP A 240 15.67 21.34 -0.32
CA ASP A 240 16.38 20.07 -0.14
C ASP A 240 15.96 19.38 1.16
N ALA A 241 15.88 18.05 1.14
CA ALA A 241 15.54 17.26 2.31
C ALA A 241 16.47 17.57 3.51
N HIS A 242 15.95 17.51 4.73
CA HIS A 242 16.74 17.71 5.96
C HIS A 242 17.70 16.54 6.23
N LEU A 243 17.37 15.36 5.73
CA LEU A 243 18.19 14.15 5.83
C LEU A 243 19.25 14.11 4.73
N ASP A 244 20.43 13.58 5.04
CA ASP A 244 21.47 13.30 4.07
C ASP A 244 21.18 11.96 3.34
N ALA A 245 20.65 10.99 4.09
CA ALA A 245 20.28 9.67 3.55
C ALA A 245 19.10 9.03 4.30
N VAL A 246 18.50 8.02 3.66
CA VAL A 246 17.52 7.13 4.26
C VAL A 246 17.95 5.68 3.98
N ASP A 247 18.17 4.91 5.04
CA ASP A 247 18.44 3.48 4.97
C ASP A 247 17.16 2.70 5.27
N ILE A 248 16.70 1.92 4.31
CA ILE A 248 15.52 1.07 4.41
C ILE A 248 15.97 -0.38 4.50
N SER A 249 15.44 -1.11 5.49
CA SER A 249 15.65 -2.55 5.65
C SER A 249 14.33 -3.30 5.58
N TYR A 250 14.28 -4.37 4.79
CA TYR A 250 13.15 -5.30 4.72
C TYR A 250 13.47 -6.52 5.59
N ILE A 251 12.73 -6.73 6.67
CA ILE A 251 13.01 -7.75 7.67
C ILE A 251 11.72 -8.55 7.95
N ALA A 252 11.72 -9.84 7.65
CA ALA A 252 10.55 -10.69 7.82
C ALA A 252 10.23 -10.95 9.31
N GLU A 253 11.25 -11.24 10.11
CA GLU A 253 11.08 -11.64 11.51
C GLU A 253 10.71 -10.45 12.41
N GLU A 254 9.52 -10.51 13.01
CA GLU A 254 8.98 -9.44 13.85
C GLU A 254 9.88 -9.18 15.07
N SER A 255 10.33 -10.23 15.75
CA SER A 255 11.20 -10.11 16.93
C SER A 255 12.53 -9.41 16.63
N VAL A 256 13.06 -9.62 15.42
CA VAL A 256 14.29 -8.94 14.95
C VAL A 256 14.01 -7.45 14.73
N ARG A 257 12.91 -7.10 14.02
CA ARG A 257 12.53 -5.70 13.81
C ARG A 257 12.33 -4.96 15.13
N ASN A 258 11.55 -5.57 16.04
CA ASN A 258 11.26 -5.02 17.37
C ASN A 258 12.56 -4.83 18.18
N GLY A 259 13.44 -5.82 18.15
CA GLY A 259 14.75 -5.76 18.81
C GLY A 259 15.65 -4.63 18.30
N LEU A 260 15.73 -4.44 16.99
CA LEU A 260 16.50 -3.34 16.38
C LEU A 260 15.98 -1.97 16.79
N PHE A 261 14.65 -1.79 16.81
CA PHE A 261 14.03 -0.54 17.23
C PHE A 261 14.29 -0.24 18.72
N LEU A 262 14.10 -1.22 19.60
CA LEU A 262 14.33 -1.06 21.04
C LEU A 262 15.79 -0.79 21.41
N GLN A 263 16.73 -1.25 20.56
CA GLN A 263 18.17 -0.99 20.72
C GLN A 263 18.61 0.34 20.05
N GLY A 264 17.71 1.11 19.45
CA GLY A 264 18.02 2.34 18.73
C GLY A 264 18.86 2.13 17.45
N LYS A 265 18.80 0.93 16.86
CA LYS A 265 19.50 0.61 15.60
C LYS A 265 18.70 1.04 14.38
N VAL A 266 17.39 1.20 14.51
CA VAL A 266 16.48 1.81 13.53
C VAL A 266 15.65 2.90 14.22
N ASP A 267 15.22 3.88 13.45
CA ASP A 267 14.49 5.07 13.90
C ASP A 267 13.01 4.95 13.72
N VAL A 268 12.61 4.18 12.72
CA VAL A 268 11.22 3.93 12.38
C VAL A 268 11.02 2.43 12.26
N LEU A 269 10.13 1.90 13.09
CA LEU A 269 9.62 0.53 12.99
C LEU A 269 8.27 0.58 12.29
N TRP A 270 8.18 -0.05 11.11
CA TRP A 270 6.98 0.04 10.29
C TRP A 270 6.50 -1.34 9.83
N PRO A 271 5.71 -2.03 10.67
CA PRO A 271 5.18 -3.35 10.35
C PRO A 271 4.02 -3.26 9.35
N ARG A 272 3.64 -4.39 8.77
CA ARG A 272 2.45 -4.48 7.91
C ARG A 272 1.15 -4.47 8.71
N ASN A 273 1.14 -5.18 9.83
CA ASN A 273 0.00 -5.27 10.73
C ASN A 273 0.12 -4.25 11.86
N PRO A 274 -0.99 -3.78 12.44
CA PRO A 274 -0.97 -2.93 13.62
C PRO A 274 -0.24 -3.60 14.79
N PHE A 275 0.37 -2.78 15.65
CA PHE A 275 1.05 -3.25 16.86
C PHE A 275 0.06 -3.88 17.86
N SER A 276 0.52 -4.88 18.58
CA SER A 276 -0.20 -5.39 19.75
C SER A 276 -0.26 -4.33 20.86
N GLU A 277 -1.22 -4.45 21.77
CA GLU A 277 -1.32 -3.53 22.92
C GLU A 277 -0.05 -3.55 23.79
N VAL A 278 0.58 -4.72 23.92
CA VAL A 278 1.84 -4.90 24.67
C VAL A 278 2.97 -4.12 24.01
N ASP A 279 3.10 -4.25 22.68
CA ASP A 279 4.15 -3.55 21.92
C ASP A 279 3.93 -2.04 21.93
N LEU A 280 2.68 -1.57 21.77
CA LEU A 280 2.34 -0.14 21.87
C LEU A 280 2.81 0.46 23.19
N LYS A 281 2.45 -0.18 24.32
CA LYS A 281 2.85 0.27 25.65
C LYS A 281 4.37 0.25 25.83
N LEU A 282 5.03 -0.78 25.30
CA LEU A 282 6.48 -0.92 25.37
C LEU A 282 7.19 0.20 24.62
N TYR A 283 6.80 0.45 23.35
CA TYR A 283 7.45 1.50 22.54
C TYR A 283 7.19 2.90 23.12
N GLN A 284 5.97 3.20 23.55
CA GLN A 284 5.63 4.45 24.21
C GLN A 284 6.43 4.66 25.51
N SER A 285 6.64 3.59 26.30
CA SER A 285 7.47 3.67 27.50
C SER A 285 8.95 3.99 27.21
N LYS A 286 9.41 3.74 25.99
CA LYS A 286 10.75 4.09 25.49
C LYS A 286 10.78 5.46 24.79
N GLY A 287 9.69 6.24 24.87
CA GLY A 287 9.61 7.57 24.28
C GLY A 287 9.28 7.58 22.78
N ALA A 288 8.87 6.45 22.21
CA ALA A 288 8.43 6.42 20.81
C ALA A 288 7.07 7.10 20.65
N THR A 289 6.88 7.74 19.50
CA THR A 289 5.57 8.21 19.04
C THR A 289 4.97 7.17 18.09
N ILE A 290 3.71 6.82 18.31
CA ILE A 290 2.98 5.93 17.39
C ILE A 290 2.25 6.79 16.37
N GLN A 291 2.64 6.65 15.12
CA GLN A 291 1.96 7.23 13.98
C GLN A 291 0.92 6.23 13.49
N SER A 292 -0.31 6.66 13.27
CA SER A 292 -1.40 5.77 12.88
C SER A 292 -2.28 6.44 11.83
N ARG A 293 -2.66 5.69 10.78
CA ARG A 293 -3.58 6.15 9.73
C ARG A 293 -4.35 4.97 9.17
N ALA A 294 -5.66 5.13 8.97
CA ALA A 294 -6.41 4.22 8.13
C ALA A 294 -5.90 4.29 6.68
N LEU A 295 -5.74 3.15 6.02
CA LEU A 295 -5.35 3.08 4.61
C LEU A 295 -6.58 3.31 3.74
N PRO A 296 -6.49 4.13 2.68
CA PRO A 296 -7.64 4.32 1.80
C PRO A 296 -7.88 3.09 0.90
N GLY A 297 -9.14 2.84 0.63
CA GLY A 297 -9.62 1.71 -0.18
C GLY A 297 -10.67 0.89 0.57
N PRO A 298 -11.02 -0.31 0.09
CA PRO A 298 -11.92 -1.21 0.82
C PRO A 298 -11.36 -1.57 2.19
N ALA A 299 -12.19 -1.53 3.21
CA ALA A 299 -11.89 -2.16 4.50
C ALA A 299 -11.55 -3.64 4.29
N LEU A 300 -11.01 -4.34 5.29
CA LEU A 300 -10.98 -5.79 5.14
C LEU A 300 -12.41 -6.31 5.15
N ASN A 301 -12.83 -6.77 3.99
CA ASN A 301 -14.13 -7.39 3.79
C ASN A 301 -13.96 -8.88 3.49
N LEU A 302 -14.87 -9.71 4.00
CA LEU A 302 -15.14 -11.01 3.42
C LEU A 302 -16.20 -10.85 2.31
N TYR A 303 -15.96 -11.50 1.18
CA TYR A 303 -16.86 -11.46 0.03
C TYR A 303 -17.49 -12.84 -0.18
N PRO A 304 -18.84 -12.94 -0.25
CA PRO A 304 -19.54 -14.20 -0.44
C PRO A 304 -19.45 -14.71 -1.87
N ASN A 305 -19.34 -16.00 -2.03
CA ASN A 305 -19.63 -16.68 -3.29
C ASN A 305 -21.14 -16.92 -3.41
N THR A 306 -21.79 -16.13 -4.24
CA THR A 306 -23.24 -16.14 -4.39
C THR A 306 -23.72 -16.98 -5.58
N ARG A 307 -22.86 -17.81 -6.20
CA ARG A 307 -23.24 -18.66 -7.33
C ARG A 307 -24.39 -19.61 -6.96
N ASN A 308 -25.25 -19.92 -7.94
CA ASN A 308 -26.34 -20.88 -7.77
C ASN A 308 -25.85 -22.21 -7.17
N GLY A 309 -26.59 -22.73 -6.21
CA GLY A 309 -26.26 -23.96 -5.48
C GLY A 309 -25.29 -23.77 -4.30
N ARG A 310 -24.75 -22.56 -4.08
CA ARG A 310 -23.98 -22.22 -2.87
C ARG A 310 -24.88 -21.77 -1.75
N VAL A 311 -24.45 -21.98 -0.52
CA VAL A 311 -25.19 -21.59 0.69
C VAL A 311 -25.42 -20.08 0.73
N LEU A 312 -24.40 -19.29 0.35
CA LEU A 312 -24.46 -17.82 0.34
C LEU A 312 -25.19 -17.24 -0.91
N ALA A 313 -25.81 -18.08 -1.74
CA ALA A 313 -26.79 -17.64 -2.72
C ALA A 313 -28.04 -17.04 -2.03
N ASP A 314 -28.42 -17.58 -0.87
CA ASP A 314 -29.57 -17.11 -0.10
C ASP A 314 -29.21 -15.78 0.61
N LYS A 315 -29.99 -14.72 0.29
CA LYS A 315 -29.79 -13.38 0.89
C LYS A 315 -29.98 -13.38 2.40
N LYS A 316 -30.92 -14.16 2.95
CA LYS A 316 -31.17 -14.23 4.40
C LYS A 316 -29.96 -14.82 5.13
N VAL A 317 -29.31 -15.84 4.53
CA VAL A 317 -28.08 -16.42 5.10
C VAL A 317 -26.95 -15.39 5.09
N ARG A 318 -26.79 -14.60 4.01
CA ARG A 318 -25.80 -13.52 3.96
C ARG A 318 -26.09 -12.44 5.00
N GLN A 319 -27.35 -12.02 5.14
CA GLN A 319 -27.75 -11.03 6.15
C GLN A 319 -27.52 -11.54 7.58
N ALA A 320 -27.80 -12.80 7.82
CA ALA A 320 -27.51 -13.45 9.11
C ALA A 320 -26.01 -13.43 9.42
N LEU A 321 -25.18 -13.76 8.43
CA LEU A 321 -23.72 -13.71 8.58
C LEU A 321 -23.23 -12.28 8.88
N LEU A 322 -23.76 -11.27 8.19
CA LEU A 322 -23.44 -9.86 8.44
C LEU A 322 -23.75 -9.42 9.87
N LYS A 323 -24.89 -9.89 10.44
CA LYS A 323 -25.35 -9.63 11.81
C LYS A 323 -24.59 -10.45 12.86
N SER A 324 -23.96 -11.55 12.48
CA SER A 324 -23.22 -12.44 13.39
C SER A 324 -21.82 -11.94 13.74
N ILE A 325 -21.30 -10.92 13.07
CA ILE A 325 -19.95 -10.42 13.26
C ILE A 325 -19.96 -9.25 14.24
N ASP A 326 -19.41 -9.47 15.44
CA ASP A 326 -19.17 -8.43 16.45
C ASP A 326 -17.86 -7.70 16.15
N ARG A 327 -17.96 -6.62 15.40
CA ARG A 327 -16.83 -5.79 14.94
C ARG A 327 -16.16 -5.04 16.08
N LYS A 328 -16.93 -4.67 17.12
CA LYS A 328 -16.40 -4.00 18.30
C LYS A 328 -15.53 -4.96 19.11
N SER A 329 -16.04 -6.17 19.36
CA SER A 329 -15.27 -7.23 20.00
C SER A 329 -14.05 -7.60 19.16
N TYR A 330 -14.17 -7.65 17.82
CA TYR A 330 -13.04 -7.92 16.93
C TYR A 330 -11.93 -6.86 17.11
N ALA A 331 -12.25 -5.58 16.98
CA ALA A 331 -11.29 -4.49 17.10
C ALA A 331 -10.55 -4.51 18.44
N SER A 332 -11.29 -4.65 19.55
CA SER A 332 -10.71 -4.62 20.90
C SER A 332 -9.93 -5.89 21.27
N THR A 333 -10.33 -7.06 20.75
CA THR A 333 -9.70 -8.35 21.11
C THR A 333 -8.46 -8.64 20.25
N VAL A 334 -8.55 -8.37 18.93
CA VAL A 334 -7.45 -8.67 18.00
C VAL A 334 -6.35 -7.61 18.07
N TYR A 335 -6.72 -6.36 18.32
CA TYR A 335 -5.79 -5.24 18.36
C TYR A 335 -5.71 -4.61 19.75
N ASN A 336 -6.55 -3.62 20.05
CA ASN A 336 -6.60 -2.93 21.35
C ASN A 336 -7.93 -2.19 21.52
N ALA A 337 -8.19 -1.67 22.72
CA ALA A 337 -9.44 -0.99 23.06
C ALA A 337 -9.71 0.29 22.24
N ASP A 338 -8.65 0.96 21.76
CA ASP A 338 -8.73 2.21 21.01
C ASP A 338 -8.68 2.00 19.49
N PHE A 339 -8.63 0.72 19.04
CA PHE A 339 -8.60 0.42 17.61
C PHE A 339 -9.95 0.78 16.96
N PRO A 340 -9.93 1.45 15.78
CA PRO A 340 -11.18 1.88 15.15
C PRO A 340 -12.06 0.71 14.77
N VAL A 341 -13.35 0.84 15.09
CA VAL A 341 -14.38 -0.13 14.67
C VAL A 341 -14.78 0.19 13.24
N VAL A 342 -14.70 -0.78 12.36
CA VAL A 342 -15.14 -0.61 10.97
C VAL A 342 -16.63 -0.31 10.89
N THR A 343 -17.00 0.73 10.16
CA THR A 343 -18.38 1.21 10.01
C THR A 343 -18.86 1.27 8.56
N GLY A 344 -18.09 0.77 7.61
CA GLY A 344 -18.44 0.77 6.20
C GLY A 344 -17.66 -0.25 5.38
N VAL A 345 -17.98 -0.36 4.09
CA VAL A 345 -17.27 -1.25 3.15
C VAL A 345 -15.92 -0.69 2.70
N TYR A 346 -15.71 0.61 2.89
CA TYR A 346 -14.40 1.27 2.73
C TYR A 346 -13.81 1.58 4.10
N ASP A 347 -12.49 1.77 4.13
CA ASP A 347 -11.78 2.41 5.24
C ASP A 347 -12.13 3.91 5.29
N SER A 348 -12.17 4.49 6.49
CA SER A 348 -12.72 5.83 6.75
C SER A 348 -12.01 6.99 6.03
N THR A 349 -10.75 6.81 5.63
CA THR A 349 -9.97 7.80 4.86
C THR A 349 -10.24 7.75 3.36
N THR A 350 -11.08 6.83 2.88
CA THR A 350 -11.43 6.75 1.46
C THR A 350 -12.38 7.88 1.10
N PRO A 351 -12.10 8.65 0.02
CA PRO A 351 -13.05 9.66 -0.45
C PRO A 351 -14.45 9.08 -0.66
N TYR A 352 -15.48 9.85 -0.30
CA TYR A 352 -16.90 9.45 -0.37
C TYR A 352 -17.27 8.25 0.53
N PHE A 353 -16.46 7.96 1.54
CA PHE A 353 -16.82 7.00 2.59
C PHE A 353 -18.19 7.35 3.18
N LYS A 354 -19.01 6.32 3.39
CA LYS A 354 -20.30 6.42 4.05
C LYS A 354 -20.39 5.40 5.19
N ALA A 355 -20.53 5.90 6.41
CA ALA A 355 -20.74 5.03 7.54
C ALA A 355 -22.11 4.31 7.43
N GLN A 356 -22.12 3.00 7.72
CA GLN A 356 -23.26 2.10 7.66
C GLN A 356 -23.61 1.53 9.06
N GLY A 357 -23.20 2.23 10.13
CA GLY A 357 -23.10 1.73 11.50
C GLY A 357 -24.26 0.84 11.95
N ASP A 358 -25.51 1.32 11.85
CA ASP A 358 -26.69 0.58 12.31
C ASP A 358 -26.92 -0.70 11.49
N LYS A 359 -26.66 -0.69 10.18
CA LYS A 359 -26.78 -1.86 9.31
C LYS A 359 -25.74 -2.92 9.62
N LEU A 360 -24.57 -2.52 10.13
CA LEU A 360 -23.47 -3.41 10.51
C LEU A 360 -23.49 -3.80 11.99
N ALA A 361 -24.50 -3.38 12.76
CA ALA A 361 -24.60 -3.72 14.17
C ALA A 361 -24.68 -5.24 14.38
N TYR A 362 -23.92 -5.73 15.37
CA TYR A 362 -24.01 -7.12 15.81
C TYR A 362 -25.37 -7.40 16.44
N ASP A 363 -26.04 -8.44 15.96
CA ASP A 363 -27.31 -8.91 16.49
C ASP A 363 -27.47 -10.43 16.27
N ALA A 364 -27.02 -11.20 17.25
CA ALA A 364 -27.09 -12.66 17.19
C ALA A 364 -28.53 -13.20 17.18
N ALA A 365 -29.49 -12.48 17.78
CA ALA A 365 -30.88 -12.89 17.80
C ALA A 365 -31.53 -12.72 16.42
N ASP A 366 -31.30 -11.57 15.76
CA ASP A 366 -31.75 -11.34 14.39
C ASP A 366 -31.06 -12.28 13.40
N ALA A 367 -29.75 -12.55 13.57
CA ALA A 367 -29.05 -13.55 12.77
C ALA A 367 -29.69 -14.95 12.90
N ALA A 368 -29.98 -15.38 14.10
CA ALA A 368 -30.66 -16.66 14.33
C ALA A 368 -32.06 -16.72 13.67
N ARG A 369 -32.86 -15.66 13.80
CA ARG A 369 -34.18 -15.54 13.14
C ARG A 369 -34.06 -15.63 11.62
N LEU A 370 -33.14 -14.94 11.03
CA LEU A 370 -32.89 -14.96 9.56
C LEU A 370 -32.49 -16.37 9.08
N LEU A 371 -31.69 -17.10 9.86
CA LEU A 371 -31.32 -18.49 9.55
C LEU A 371 -32.52 -19.43 9.66
N ASP A 372 -33.37 -19.26 10.69
CA ASP A 372 -34.61 -20.03 10.83
C ASP A 372 -35.54 -19.79 9.62
N GLU A 373 -35.72 -18.54 9.22
CA GLU A 373 -36.53 -18.17 8.05
C GLU A 373 -35.93 -18.70 6.72
N ALA A 374 -34.63 -18.91 6.66
CA ALA A 374 -33.95 -19.54 5.53
C ALA A 374 -34.03 -21.08 5.56
N GLY A 375 -34.66 -21.64 6.63
CA GLY A 375 -34.84 -23.09 6.82
C GLY A 375 -33.62 -23.80 7.45
N TRP A 376 -32.66 -23.05 7.99
CA TRP A 376 -31.53 -23.59 8.74
C TRP A 376 -31.87 -23.67 10.23
N VAL A 377 -32.17 -24.85 10.73
CA VAL A 377 -32.62 -25.06 12.12
C VAL A 377 -31.50 -25.60 13.01
N PRO A 378 -31.47 -25.22 14.32
CA PRO A 378 -30.49 -25.75 15.27
C PRO A 378 -30.56 -27.27 15.38
N ALA A 379 -29.38 -27.92 15.51
CA ALA A 379 -29.28 -29.36 15.73
C ALA A 379 -28.46 -29.70 16.98
N ALA A 380 -28.48 -30.97 17.40
CA ALA A 380 -27.84 -31.42 18.63
C ALA A 380 -26.31 -31.28 18.64
N ASP A 381 -25.68 -31.16 17.48
CA ASP A 381 -24.25 -30.97 17.36
C ASP A 381 -23.80 -29.50 17.52
N GLY A 382 -24.72 -28.60 17.84
CA GLY A 382 -24.47 -27.19 18.06
C GLY A 382 -24.41 -26.35 16.79
N TYR A 383 -24.64 -26.96 15.63
CA TYR A 383 -24.71 -26.27 14.34
C TYR A 383 -26.14 -26.28 13.78
N ARG A 384 -26.37 -25.50 12.75
CA ARG A 384 -27.64 -25.48 12.03
C ARG A 384 -27.64 -26.43 10.86
N HIS A 385 -28.77 -27.04 10.58
CA HIS A 385 -28.95 -28.00 9.51
C HIS A 385 -30.18 -27.66 8.66
N LYS A 386 -30.08 -27.96 7.36
CA LYS A 386 -31.17 -27.89 6.40
C LYS A 386 -31.07 -29.11 5.46
N ASP A 387 -32.18 -29.85 5.28
CA ASP A 387 -32.23 -31.04 4.43
C ASP A 387 -31.09 -32.05 4.75
N GLY A 388 -30.83 -32.26 6.04
CA GLY A 388 -29.80 -33.18 6.55
C GLY A 388 -28.35 -32.69 6.38
N LYS A 389 -28.15 -31.49 5.82
CA LYS A 389 -26.81 -30.90 5.63
C LYS A 389 -26.52 -29.84 6.68
N ARG A 390 -25.29 -29.86 7.25
CA ARG A 390 -24.80 -28.84 8.15
C ARG A 390 -24.56 -27.52 7.40
N LEU A 391 -24.88 -26.39 8.06
CA LEU A 391 -24.51 -25.05 7.58
C LEU A 391 -23.00 -24.85 7.73
N SER A 392 -22.26 -25.24 6.71
CA SER A 392 -20.80 -25.14 6.69
C SER A 392 -20.36 -24.26 5.54
N LEU A 393 -19.40 -23.37 5.82
CA LEU A 393 -18.82 -22.41 4.87
C LEU A 393 -17.31 -22.59 4.80
N ALA A 394 -16.76 -22.60 3.60
CA ALA A 394 -15.32 -22.65 3.33
C ALA A 394 -14.76 -21.25 3.13
N TYR A 395 -13.80 -20.83 3.97
CA TYR A 395 -13.02 -19.61 3.81
C TYR A 395 -11.57 -19.97 3.49
N ASN A 396 -11.14 -19.65 2.27
CA ASN A 396 -9.77 -19.90 1.83
C ASN A 396 -8.87 -18.70 2.18
N ILE A 397 -7.88 -18.93 3.03
CA ILE A 397 -6.93 -17.95 3.53
C ILE A 397 -5.62 -18.11 2.75
N ASN A 398 -5.20 -17.04 2.07
CA ASN A 398 -3.90 -16.98 1.42
C ASN A 398 -2.83 -16.56 2.42
N GLY A 399 -1.95 -17.46 2.80
CA GLY A 399 -0.86 -17.21 3.74
C GLY A 399 -1.04 -17.94 5.06
N SER A 400 -1.32 -17.21 6.15
CA SER A 400 -1.46 -17.77 7.49
C SER A 400 -2.79 -17.38 8.11
N GLU A 401 -3.35 -18.29 8.90
CA GLU A 401 -4.49 -18.02 9.75
C GLU A 401 -4.11 -17.01 10.84
N THR A 402 -4.99 -16.08 11.11
CA THR A 402 -4.82 -15.04 12.14
C THR A 402 -5.74 -15.24 13.33
N ALA A 403 -5.42 -14.64 14.47
CA ALA A 403 -6.33 -14.60 15.64
C ALA A 403 -7.70 -14.01 15.28
N GLY A 404 -7.74 -13.08 14.34
CA GLY A 404 -8.97 -12.49 13.83
C GLY A 404 -9.85 -13.48 13.07
N ASP A 405 -9.26 -14.35 12.24
CA ASP A 405 -10.01 -15.39 11.52
C ASP A 405 -10.64 -16.38 12.50
N VAL A 406 -9.90 -16.79 13.53
CA VAL A 406 -10.40 -17.67 14.60
C VAL A 406 -11.52 -17.01 15.40
N LEU A 407 -11.41 -15.71 15.68
CA LEU A 407 -12.46 -14.97 16.37
C LEU A 407 -13.76 -14.89 15.53
N VAL A 408 -13.65 -14.63 14.24
CA VAL A 408 -14.82 -14.65 13.34
C VAL A 408 -15.42 -16.05 13.28
N GLN A 409 -14.61 -17.11 13.23
CA GLN A 409 -15.08 -18.50 13.29
C GLN A 409 -15.88 -18.77 14.57
N ASP A 410 -15.38 -18.32 15.74
CA ASP A 410 -16.09 -18.49 17.02
C ASP A 410 -17.40 -17.69 17.07
N GLN A 411 -17.41 -16.46 16.54
CA GLN A 411 -18.63 -15.65 16.47
C GLN A 411 -19.70 -16.32 15.61
N LEU A 412 -19.34 -16.86 14.45
CA LEU A 412 -20.26 -17.59 13.56
C LEU A 412 -20.74 -18.90 14.18
N ARG A 413 -19.89 -19.60 14.93
CA ARG A 413 -20.26 -20.82 15.65
C ARG A 413 -21.36 -20.55 16.69
N LYS A 414 -21.35 -19.39 17.35
CA LYS A 414 -22.39 -19.00 18.35
C LYS A 414 -23.79 -18.91 17.76
N VAL A 415 -23.93 -18.68 16.47
CA VAL A 415 -25.22 -18.69 15.76
C VAL A 415 -25.45 -19.99 14.97
N GLY A 416 -24.58 -20.98 15.13
CA GLY A 416 -24.70 -22.32 14.53
C GLY A 416 -24.14 -22.44 13.11
N ILE A 417 -23.25 -21.53 12.67
CA ILE A 417 -22.54 -21.59 11.38
C ILE A 417 -21.17 -22.24 11.59
N ASP A 418 -20.85 -23.26 10.81
CA ASP A 418 -19.57 -23.96 10.81
C ASP A 418 -18.63 -23.34 9.76
N LEU A 419 -17.79 -22.38 10.16
CA LEU A 419 -16.77 -21.79 9.28
C LEU A 419 -15.52 -22.67 9.24
N LYS A 420 -15.14 -23.15 8.06
CA LYS A 420 -13.91 -23.90 7.82
C LYS A 420 -12.83 -22.95 7.33
N LEU A 421 -11.77 -22.78 8.12
CA LEU A 421 -10.59 -22.01 7.76
C LEU A 421 -9.62 -22.91 6.99
N ASN A 422 -9.41 -22.63 5.70
CA ASN A 422 -8.54 -23.39 4.81
C ASN A 422 -7.33 -22.53 4.46
N VAL A 423 -6.21 -22.78 5.09
CA VAL A 423 -4.92 -22.14 4.72
C VAL A 423 -4.40 -22.79 3.44
N VAL A 424 -4.22 -21.97 2.42
CA VAL A 424 -3.80 -22.41 1.08
C VAL A 424 -2.68 -21.52 0.54
N THR A 425 -1.92 -22.04 -0.41
CA THR A 425 -0.90 -21.27 -1.11
C THR A 425 -1.54 -20.22 -2.03
N ARG A 426 -0.76 -19.20 -2.43
CA ARG A 426 -1.23 -18.18 -3.38
C ARG A 426 -1.76 -18.78 -4.69
N ALA A 427 -1.10 -19.81 -5.21
CA ALA A 427 -1.51 -20.49 -6.44
C ALA A 427 -2.85 -21.21 -6.27
N GLU A 428 -3.02 -21.94 -5.19
CA GLU A 428 -4.27 -22.63 -4.85
C GLU A 428 -5.42 -21.64 -4.61
N TRP A 429 -5.13 -20.54 -3.88
CA TRP A 429 -6.09 -19.47 -3.66
C TRP A 429 -6.57 -18.86 -4.98
N THR A 430 -5.64 -18.57 -5.89
CA THR A 430 -5.96 -18.01 -7.22
C THR A 430 -6.82 -18.99 -8.05
N ALA A 431 -6.43 -20.28 -8.05
CA ALA A 431 -7.18 -21.33 -8.76
C ALA A 431 -8.58 -21.52 -8.17
N ALA A 432 -8.70 -21.57 -6.83
CA ALA A 432 -9.98 -21.71 -6.15
C ALA A 432 -10.92 -20.53 -6.44
N ASN A 433 -10.40 -19.30 -6.44
CA ASN A 433 -11.20 -18.11 -6.78
C ASN A 433 -11.69 -18.16 -8.25
N ALA A 434 -10.81 -18.50 -9.19
CA ALA A 434 -11.18 -18.63 -10.61
C ALA A 434 -12.26 -19.71 -10.84
N GLN A 435 -12.17 -20.83 -10.13
CA GLN A 435 -13.12 -21.95 -10.21
C GLN A 435 -14.38 -21.76 -9.36
N GLY A 436 -14.37 -20.81 -8.41
CA GLY A 436 -15.44 -20.62 -7.44
C GLY A 436 -15.47 -21.70 -6.34
N ASN A 437 -14.34 -22.32 -6.01
CA ASN A 437 -14.21 -23.35 -4.97
C ASN A 437 -13.97 -22.73 -3.59
N TYR A 438 -14.89 -21.90 -3.13
CA TYR A 438 -14.92 -21.25 -1.82
C TYR A 438 -16.35 -20.80 -1.52
N ASP A 439 -16.65 -20.49 -0.28
CA ASP A 439 -17.87 -19.78 0.12
C ASP A 439 -17.59 -18.33 0.51
N LEU A 440 -16.44 -18.10 1.15
CA LEU A 440 -15.95 -16.77 1.49
C LEU A 440 -14.51 -16.60 0.97
N THR A 441 -14.22 -15.40 0.50
CA THR A 441 -12.86 -14.96 0.14
C THR A 441 -12.62 -13.56 0.65
N SER A 442 -11.36 -13.17 0.83
CA SER A 442 -11.00 -11.79 1.18
C SER A 442 -10.02 -11.23 0.15
N THR A 443 -10.16 -9.97 -0.16
CA THR A 443 -9.18 -9.20 -0.93
C THR A 443 -9.29 -7.74 -0.56
N TYR A 444 -8.19 -7.02 -0.68
CA TYR A 444 -8.13 -5.58 -0.52
C TYR A 444 -7.08 -4.98 -1.44
N MET A 445 -7.24 -3.72 -1.76
CA MET A 445 -6.30 -2.93 -2.53
C MET A 445 -6.27 -1.52 -1.93
N THR A 446 -5.08 -0.93 -1.78
CA THR A 446 -4.93 0.43 -1.26
C THR A 446 -4.93 1.42 -2.41
N ARG A 447 -5.95 2.26 -2.47
CA ARG A 447 -6.09 3.37 -3.40
C ARG A 447 -6.97 4.45 -2.79
N ALA A 448 -6.51 5.70 -2.83
CA ALA A 448 -7.25 6.84 -2.31
C ALA A 448 -8.36 7.34 -3.27
N ASP A 449 -9.07 6.38 -3.87
CA ASP A 449 -10.24 6.60 -4.72
C ASP A 449 -11.19 5.39 -4.64
N PRO A 450 -12.50 5.60 -4.50
CA PRO A 450 -13.48 4.52 -4.35
C PRO A 450 -13.65 3.65 -5.61
N ILE A 451 -13.16 4.06 -6.76
CA ILE A 451 -13.18 3.29 -8.01
C ILE A 451 -12.55 1.89 -7.84
N ILE A 452 -11.72 1.72 -6.82
CA ILE A 452 -11.05 0.44 -6.55
C ILE A 452 -12.03 -0.71 -6.30
N LEU A 453 -13.21 -0.44 -5.74
CA LEU A 453 -14.25 -1.47 -5.57
C LEU A 453 -14.78 -2.02 -6.89
N GLN A 454 -14.71 -1.25 -7.97
CA GLN A 454 -15.09 -1.74 -9.29
C GLN A 454 -14.23 -2.92 -9.71
N THR A 455 -12.93 -2.87 -9.45
CA THR A 455 -12.01 -3.98 -9.77
C THR A 455 -12.40 -5.27 -9.03
N ILE A 456 -13.00 -5.15 -7.84
CA ILE A 456 -13.35 -6.28 -6.97
C ILE A 456 -14.78 -6.76 -7.22
N LEU A 457 -15.75 -5.84 -7.39
CA LEU A 457 -17.18 -6.13 -7.29
C LEU A 457 -18.00 -5.82 -8.56
N ASP A 458 -17.48 -5.07 -9.54
CA ASP A 458 -18.24 -4.83 -10.78
C ASP A 458 -18.53 -6.17 -11.47
N PRO A 459 -19.80 -6.50 -11.76
CA PRO A 459 -20.18 -7.75 -12.44
C PRO A 459 -19.45 -7.98 -13.77
N ARG A 460 -18.99 -6.91 -14.40
CA ARG A 460 -18.27 -6.94 -15.68
C ARG A 460 -16.76 -7.13 -15.51
N SER A 461 -16.24 -7.04 -14.28
CA SER A 461 -14.83 -7.25 -13.99
C SER A 461 -14.49 -8.74 -13.98
N ALA A 462 -13.40 -9.13 -14.65
CA ALA A 462 -12.91 -10.50 -14.66
C ALA A 462 -12.58 -11.06 -13.27
N ASN A 463 -12.31 -10.20 -12.30
CA ASN A 463 -11.98 -10.57 -10.93
C ASN A 463 -13.21 -10.57 -9.99
N SER A 464 -14.37 -10.15 -10.48
CA SER A 464 -15.60 -10.11 -9.67
C SER A 464 -16.25 -11.49 -9.62
N SER A 465 -16.40 -12.05 -8.44
CA SER A 465 -17.11 -13.31 -8.22
C SER A 465 -18.37 -13.16 -7.37
N THR A 466 -18.52 -12.03 -6.70
CA THR A 466 -19.61 -11.78 -5.76
C THR A 466 -20.88 -11.29 -6.46
N LEU A 467 -20.79 -10.26 -7.29
CA LEU A 467 -21.94 -9.72 -8.03
C LEU A 467 -22.09 -10.31 -9.44
N ALA A 468 -21.05 -10.96 -9.97
CA ALA A 468 -21.06 -11.58 -11.32
C ALA A 468 -21.77 -12.92 -11.38
N THR A 469 -22.74 -13.18 -10.52
CA THR A 469 -23.40 -14.49 -10.43
C THR A 469 -24.88 -14.38 -10.78
N ASN A 470 -25.45 -15.50 -11.22
CA ASN A 470 -26.85 -15.61 -11.66
C ASN A 470 -27.86 -15.54 -10.50
N THR A 471 -27.40 -15.29 -9.28
CA THR A 471 -28.19 -15.38 -8.05
C THR A 471 -28.90 -14.07 -7.70
N TYR A 472 -28.32 -12.94 -8.13
CA TYR A 472 -28.97 -11.64 -7.90
C TYR A 472 -30.08 -11.39 -8.91
N GLU A 473 -31.15 -10.78 -8.44
CA GLU A 473 -32.20 -10.29 -9.32
C GLU A 473 -31.62 -9.35 -10.38
N PRO A 474 -32.04 -9.43 -11.64
CA PRO A 474 -31.54 -8.56 -12.70
C PRO A 474 -31.59 -7.07 -12.36
N ALA A 475 -32.61 -6.64 -11.64
CA ALA A 475 -32.75 -5.24 -11.17
C ALA A 475 -31.61 -4.84 -10.23
N THR A 476 -31.17 -5.71 -9.32
CA THR A 476 -30.05 -5.45 -8.40
C THR A 476 -28.72 -5.34 -9.17
N LEU A 477 -28.46 -6.26 -10.11
CA LEU A 477 -27.26 -6.22 -10.93
C LEU A 477 -27.23 -4.98 -11.83
N ASN A 478 -28.34 -4.62 -12.46
CA ASN A 478 -28.45 -3.42 -13.29
C ASN A 478 -28.23 -2.16 -12.43
N ARG A 479 -28.77 -2.11 -11.22
CA ARG A 479 -28.53 -1.01 -10.28
C ARG A 479 -27.07 -0.91 -9.88
N ALA A 480 -26.43 -2.02 -9.52
CA ALA A 480 -25.00 -2.05 -9.18
C ALA A 480 -24.15 -1.53 -10.37
N THR A 481 -24.40 -2.04 -11.56
CA THR A 481 -23.71 -1.61 -12.78
C THR A 481 -23.90 -0.11 -13.05
N ALA A 482 -25.13 0.39 -12.94
CA ALA A 482 -25.42 1.83 -13.14
C ALA A 482 -24.71 2.72 -12.10
N LEU A 483 -24.58 2.25 -10.84
CA LEU A 483 -23.87 2.97 -9.79
C LEU A 483 -22.36 2.98 -10.03
N PHE A 484 -21.77 1.87 -10.49
CA PHE A 484 -20.38 1.83 -10.92
C PHE A 484 -20.14 2.79 -12.09
N ASP A 485 -21.01 2.77 -13.11
CA ASP A 485 -20.89 3.68 -14.26
C ASP A 485 -21.02 5.14 -13.86
N ALA A 486 -21.99 5.47 -12.99
CA ALA A 486 -22.13 6.82 -12.46
C ALA A 486 -20.89 7.28 -11.68
N GLY A 487 -20.30 6.40 -10.86
CA GLY A 487 -19.07 6.69 -10.12
C GLY A 487 -17.85 6.94 -11.02
N ILE A 488 -17.81 6.31 -12.20
CA ILE A 488 -16.72 6.46 -13.17
C ILE A 488 -16.91 7.69 -14.05
N THR A 489 -18.16 8.00 -14.43
CA THR A 489 -18.44 9.05 -15.41
C THR A 489 -18.71 10.41 -14.77
N ALA A 490 -19.14 10.46 -13.49
CA ALA A 490 -19.46 11.70 -12.82
C ALA A 490 -18.20 12.54 -12.54
N THR A 491 -18.10 13.69 -13.18
CA THR A 491 -17.03 14.68 -12.97
C THR A 491 -17.31 15.63 -11.82
N GLN A 492 -18.58 15.77 -11.44
CA GLN A 492 -19.01 16.62 -10.31
C GLN A 492 -18.92 15.83 -9.00
N THR A 493 -18.29 16.44 -7.99
CA THR A 493 -18.03 15.81 -6.68
C THR A 493 -19.30 15.26 -6.03
N GLU A 494 -20.38 16.04 -6.04
CA GLU A 494 -21.66 15.68 -5.40
C GLU A 494 -22.32 14.49 -6.09
N GLN A 495 -22.29 14.42 -7.41
CA GLN A 495 -22.83 13.31 -8.18
C GLN A 495 -22.01 12.03 -7.92
N ARG A 496 -20.69 12.16 -7.87
CA ARG A 496 -19.79 11.06 -7.59
C ARG A 496 -19.97 10.55 -6.16
N ALA A 497 -20.06 11.45 -5.18
CA ALA A 497 -20.34 11.12 -3.78
C ALA A 497 -21.68 10.39 -3.63
N LYS A 498 -22.72 10.84 -4.33
CA LYS A 498 -24.03 10.17 -4.34
C LYS A 498 -23.93 8.75 -4.92
N ALA A 499 -23.26 8.58 -6.06
CA ALA A 499 -23.13 7.29 -6.72
C ALA A 499 -22.42 6.26 -5.80
N TYR A 500 -21.29 6.64 -5.19
CA TYR A 500 -20.58 5.76 -4.27
C TYR A 500 -21.28 5.59 -2.92
N GLY A 501 -22.02 6.59 -2.44
CA GLY A 501 -22.88 6.45 -1.26
C GLY A 501 -24.00 5.44 -1.46
N ASP A 502 -24.72 5.52 -2.60
CA ASP A 502 -25.78 4.59 -2.96
C ASP A 502 -25.23 3.17 -3.24
N LEU A 503 -24.01 3.06 -3.79
CA LEU A 503 -23.34 1.77 -3.99
C LEU A 503 -23.02 1.10 -2.65
N GLN A 504 -22.49 1.85 -1.67
CA GLN A 504 -22.20 1.33 -0.33
C GLN A 504 -23.49 0.84 0.36
N ASP A 505 -24.61 1.58 0.22
CA ASP A 505 -25.91 1.14 0.71
C ASP A 505 -26.33 -0.19 0.07
N LEU A 506 -26.23 -0.27 -1.27
CA LEU A 506 -26.60 -1.49 -2.00
C LEU A 506 -25.79 -2.70 -1.54
N LEU A 507 -24.47 -2.54 -1.39
CA LEU A 507 -23.58 -3.65 -0.99
C LEU A 507 -23.90 -4.18 0.41
N VAL A 508 -24.25 -3.30 1.35
CA VAL A 508 -24.63 -3.71 2.72
C VAL A 508 -26.04 -4.28 2.75
N ASP A 509 -27.01 -3.66 2.04
CA ASP A 509 -28.40 -4.14 1.99
C ASP A 509 -28.53 -5.53 1.33
N GLU A 510 -27.68 -5.81 0.34
CA GLU A 510 -27.57 -7.11 -0.31
C GLU A 510 -26.65 -8.08 0.43
N ALA A 511 -25.98 -7.62 1.50
CA ALA A 511 -24.94 -8.37 2.20
C ALA A 511 -23.92 -9.00 1.21
N SER A 512 -23.42 -8.16 0.28
CA SER A 512 -22.45 -8.53 -0.75
C SER A 512 -21.02 -8.29 -0.32
N ALA A 513 -20.81 -7.62 0.81
CA ALA A 513 -19.52 -7.41 1.46
C ALA A 513 -19.75 -7.46 2.98
N PHE A 514 -18.85 -8.13 3.69
CA PHE A 514 -18.88 -8.24 5.15
C PHE A 514 -17.65 -7.51 5.71
N PRO A 515 -17.76 -6.22 6.07
CA PRO A 515 -16.68 -5.51 6.72
C PRO A 515 -16.28 -6.17 8.04
N ILE A 516 -15.00 -6.45 8.24
CA ILE A 516 -14.46 -7.11 9.42
C ILE A 516 -13.70 -6.11 10.29
N TYR A 517 -12.70 -5.41 9.71
CA TYR A 517 -11.93 -4.38 10.40
C TYR A 517 -11.44 -3.30 9.43
N GLU A 518 -11.19 -2.12 9.97
CA GLU A 518 -10.57 -1.00 9.27
C GLU A 518 -9.07 -1.24 9.17
N ARG A 519 -8.50 -1.12 7.96
CA ARG A 519 -7.07 -1.34 7.75
C ARG A 519 -6.29 -0.12 8.23
N VAL A 520 -5.67 -0.25 9.37
CA VAL A 520 -4.83 0.80 9.96
C VAL A 520 -3.38 0.45 9.76
N TRP A 521 -2.61 1.38 9.21
CA TRP A 521 -1.17 1.27 9.16
C TRP A 521 -0.55 2.10 10.28
N GLN A 522 0.42 1.50 10.97
CA GLN A 522 1.09 2.10 12.12
C GLN A 522 2.60 2.09 11.93
N ALA A 523 3.24 3.15 12.40
CA ALA A 523 4.69 3.21 12.52
C ALA A 523 5.06 3.72 13.92
N ALA A 524 6.02 3.08 14.57
CA ALA A 524 6.63 3.61 15.77
C ALA A 524 7.87 4.42 15.38
N THR A 525 7.91 5.69 15.76
CA THR A 525 9.03 6.60 15.49
C THR A 525 9.79 6.90 16.77
N ALA A 526 11.11 6.77 16.73
CA ALA A 526 11.98 7.13 17.87
C ALA A 526 11.84 8.62 18.22
N ALA A 527 12.10 9.00 19.47
CA ALA A 527 11.94 10.37 19.97
C ALA A 527 12.74 11.43 19.18
N ARG A 528 13.83 11.01 18.51
CA ARG A 528 14.66 11.89 17.68
C ARG A 528 14.06 12.20 16.30
N VAL A 529 13.06 11.43 15.85
CA VAL A 529 12.37 11.64 14.56
C VAL A 529 11.31 12.71 14.73
N LYS A 530 11.37 13.76 13.92
CA LYS A 530 10.42 14.88 13.92
C LYS A 530 9.76 15.02 12.57
N ASN A 531 8.61 15.71 12.53
CA ASN A 531 7.89 16.07 11.32
C ASN A 531 7.42 14.88 10.46
N PHE A 532 7.22 13.71 11.07
CA PHE A 532 6.56 12.60 10.38
C PHE A 532 5.09 12.98 10.10
N HIS A 533 4.64 12.83 8.86
CA HIS A 533 3.23 12.94 8.51
C HIS A 533 2.89 12.10 7.26
N TRP A 534 1.61 11.80 7.15
CA TRP A 534 1.10 10.87 6.16
C TRP A 534 0.74 11.55 4.84
N THR A 535 0.95 10.86 3.72
CA THR A 535 0.31 11.17 2.43
C THR A 535 -1.12 10.63 2.39
N ALA A 536 -1.90 11.00 1.38
CA ALA A 536 -3.25 10.50 1.18
C ALA A 536 -3.31 8.97 1.03
N GLU A 537 -2.30 8.36 0.41
CA GLU A 537 -2.20 6.90 0.24
C GLU A 537 -1.63 6.16 1.48
N GLY A 538 -1.32 6.87 2.58
CA GLY A 538 -0.75 6.29 3.79
C GLY A 538 0.77 6.11 3.75
N PHE A 539 1.48 6.85 2.89
CA PHE A 539 2.95 6.88 2.86
C PHE A 539 3.48 8.05 3.71
N ALA A 540 4.79 8.25 3.76
CA ALA A 540 5.40 9.39 4.44
C ALA A 540 6.16 10.27 3.45
N PHE A 541 6.15 11.59 3.70
CA PHE A 541 7.03 12.55 3.06
C PHE A 541 8.37 12.58 3.79
N LEU A 542 9.34 11.80 3.31
CA LEU A 542 10.66 11.68 3.96
C LEU A 542 11.47 12.98 3.88
N GLY A 543 11.20 13.84 2.88
CA GLY A 543 11.85 15.14 2.72
C GLY A 543 11.54 16.14 3.85
N ASP A 544 10.44 15.92 4.58
CA ASP A 544 10.05 16.74 5.73
C ASP A 544 10.63 16.26 7.05
N ILE A 545 11.09 15.00 7.09
CA ILE A 545 11.56 14.38 8.33
C ILE A 545 12.90 14.97 8.73
N GLU A 546 13.03 15.26 10.02
CA GLU A 546 14.28 15.62 10.69
C GLU A 546 14.67 14.54 11.70
N VAL A 547 15.96 14.28 11.81
CA VAL A 547 16.52 13.46 12.87
C VAL A 547 17.43 14.31 13.75
N GLY A 548 17.12 14.33 15.06
CA GLY A 548 18.00 14.93 16.06
C GLY A 548 19.26 14.09 16.28
N THR A 549 20.25 14.65 17.00
CA THR A 549 21.40 13.88 17.50
C THR A 549 20.91 12.75 18.40
N PRO A 550 21.57 11.58 18.37
CA PRO A 550 21.24 10.44 19.22
C PRO A 550 21.25 10.75 20.71
#